data_ae53e00ffe13ad147ada5a730f0d67c0
#
_entry.id   ae53e00ffe13ad147ada5a730f0d67c0
#
_cell.length_a   1.000
_cell.length_b   1.000
_cell.length_c   1.000
_cell.angle_alpha   90.00
_cell.angle_beta   90.00
_cell.angle_gamma   90.00
#
_symmetry.space_group_name_H-M   'P 1'
#
loop_
_entity.id
_entity.type
_entity.pdbx_description
1 polymer ?
#
loop_
_entity_poly.entity_id
_entity_poly.type
_entity_poly.pdbx_seq_one_letter_code
_entity_poly.pdbx_strand_id
1 'polypeptide(L)'
;MSEATLRVALADDQALVRAGLRALLETLGMEVAFEAEDGQDLLDALQLQPVDVVLSDIRMPEVDGITALRELREAGDRTPVLLLTTFDDADLLLHAREAGAQGFMLKDAAPEELERAIRRVAAGETLLAPVSTEPVRARYRFHDDNPPHDGFGEREVAILRLLAGGYSNKEIARSLFLAEGTVKNYVSTILDKLGTRDRTRAVLKAITLRII
;
A
#
# COMPACT_ATOMS: atom_id res chain seq x y z
N MET A 1 -2.77 -33.50 10.94
CA MET A 1 -3.66 -33.11 9.83
C MET A 1 -2.81 -32.20 8.97
N SER A 2 -2.53 -32.59 7.70
CA SER A 2 -1.78 -31.74 6.79
C SER A 2 -2.64 -30.49 6.51
N GLU A 3 -2.18 -29.32 6.90
CA GLU A 3 -2.82 -28.07 6.43
C GLU A 3 -2.74 -28.08 4.90
N ALA A 4 -3.86 -27.88 4.25
CA ALA A 4 -3.90 -27.78 2.79
C ALA A 4 -3.02 -26.59 2.38
N THR A 5 -2.15 -26.81 1.41
CA THR A 5 -1.30 -25.75 0.86
C THR A 5 -2.19 -24.68 0.22
N LEU A 6 -2.08 -23.42 0.66
CA LEU A 6 -2.82 -22.31 0.08
C LEU A 6 -2.37 -22.07 -1.37
N ARG A 7 -3.35 -21.97 -2.26
CA ARG A 7 -3.16 -21.64 -3.68
C ARG A 7 -3.35 -20.15 -3.90
N VAL A 8 -2.31 -19.49 -4.36
CA VAL A 8 -2.24 -18.03 -4.55
C VAL A 8 -2.17 -17.71 -6.04
N ALA A 9 -3.03 -16.81 -6.52
CA ALA A 9 -2.83 -16.13 -7.80
C ALA A 9 -1.98 -14.88 -7.55
N LEU A 10 -0.95 -14.65 -8.35
CA LEU A 10 -0.04 -13.52 -8.21
C LEU A 10 -0.11 -12.64 -9.45
N ALA A 11 -0.46 -11.37 -9.29
CA ALA A 11 -0.50 -10.38 -10.37
C ALA A 11 0.39 -9.17 -10.05
N ASP A 12 1.35 -8.87 -10.93
CA ASP A 12 2.28 -7.74 -10.84
C ASP A 12 2.90 -7.50 -12.23
N ASP A 13 2.95 -6.27 -12.70
CA ASP A 13 3.52 -5.94 -14.02
C ASP A 13 5.06 -6.05 -14.06
N GLN A 14 5.71 -5.96 -12.90
CA GLN A 14 7.15 -5.99 -12.79
C GLN A 14 7.67 -7.43 -12.62
N ALA A 15 8.24 -8.00 -13.68
CA ALA A 15 8.73 -9.38 -13.71
C ALA A 15 9.69 -9.72 -12.55
N LEU A 16 10.55 -8.78 -12.14
CA LEU A 16 11.49 -9.01 -11.03
C LEU A 16 10.77 -9.05 -9.67
N VAL A 17 9.78 -8.19 -9.46
CA VAL A 17 8.96 -8.17 -8.24
C VAL A 17 8.13 -9.45 -8.18
N ARG A 18 7.50 -9.83 -9.28
CA ARG A 18 6.71 -11.05 -9.42
C ARG A 18 7.53 -12.31 -9.09
N ALA A 19 8.75 -12.41 -9.68
CA ALA A 19 9.65 -13.51 -9.38
C ALA A 19 10.09 -13.55 -7.90
N GLY A 20 10.34 -12.39 -7.29
CA GLY A 20 10.69 -12.28 -5.87
C GLY A 20 9.53 -12.69 -4.94
N LEU A 21 8.32 -12.21 -5.23
CA LEU A 21 7.12 -12.58 -4.48
C LEU A 21 6.81 -14.07 -4.62
N ARG A 22 6.93 -14.64 -5.82
CA ARG A 22 6.77 -16.08 -6.03
C ARG A 22 7.72 -16.89 -5.15
N ALA A 23 9.02 -16.59 -5.21
CA ALA A 23 10.02 -17.30 -4.41
C ALA A 23 9.75 -17.18 -2.90
N LEU A 24 9.28 -16.01 -2.45
CA LEU A 24 8.88 -15.77 -1.07
C LEU A 24 7.67 -16.63 -0.69
N LEU A 25 6.59 -16.63 -1.48
CA LEU A 25 5.38 -17.40 -1.23
C LEU A 25 5.67 -18.92 -1.16
N GLU A 26 6.48 -19.43 -2.07
CA GLU A 26 6.93 -20.83 -2.08
C GLU A 26 7.73 -21.17 -0.80
N THR A 27 8.61 -20.25 -0.35
CA THR A 27 9.37 -20.42 0.92
C THR A 27 8.44 -20.45 2.13
N LEU A 28 7.32 -19.71 2.09
CA LEU A 28 6.30 -19.67 3.14
C LEU A 28 5.31 -20.85 3.06
N GLY A 29 5.56 -21.82 2.17
CA GLY A 29 4.75 -23.03 2.02
C GLY A 29 3.42 -22.82 1.32
N MET A 30 3.33 -21.81 0.44
CA MET A 30 2.18 -21.54 -0.42
C MET A 30 2.48 -21.97 -1.85
N GLU A 31 1.45 -22.33 -2.60
CA GLU A 31 1.54 -22.65 -4.03
C GLU A 31 1.12 -21.43 -4.86
N VAL A 32 2.00 -20.94 -5.72
CA VAL A 32 1.61 -19.95 -6.73
C VAL A 32 0.97 -20.71 -7.90
N ALA A 33 -0.35 -20.69 -7.96
CA ALA A 33 -1.13 -21.42 -8.95
C ALA A 33 -0.90 -20.89 -10.37
N PHE A 34 -0.81 -19.57 -10.50
CA PHE A 34 -0.46 -18.88 -11.75
C PHE A 34 0.03 -17.46 -11.47
N GLU A 35 0.68 -16.87 -12.48
CA GLU A 35 1.13 -15.49 -12.50
C GLU A 35 0.42 -14.74 -13.61
N ALA A 36 0.15 -13.43 -13.39
CA ALA A 36 -0.43 -12.51 -14.36
C ALA A 36 0.41 -11.22 -14.43
N GLU A 37 0.46 -10.59 -15.60
CA GLU A 37 1.22 -9.35 -15.81
C GLU A 37 0.34 -8.10 -15.73
N ASP A 38 -0.96 -8.29 -15.84
CA ASP A 38 -1.98 -7.26 -15.69
C ASP A 38 -3.30 -7.83 -15.16
N GLY A 39 -4.31 -6.96 -15.00
CA GLY A 39 -5.60 -7.36 -14.49
C GLY A 39 -6.42 -8.20 -15.48
N GLN A 40 -6.22 -8.06 -16.79
CA GLN A 40 -6.92 -8.88 -17.76
C GLN A 40 -6.42 -10.32 -17.74
N ASP A 41 -5.10 -10.52 -17.72
CA ASP A 41 -4.49 -11.83 -17.58
C ASP A 41 -4.94 -12.52 -16.29
N LEU A 42 -5.05 -11.74 -15.18
CA LEU A 42 -5.56 -12.24 -13.91
C LEU A 42 -7.01 -12.74 -14.02
N LEU A 43 -7.87 -11.95 -14.63
CA LEU A 43 -9.30 -12.29 -14.82
C LEU A 43 -9.46 -13.56 -15.66
N ASP A 44 -8.73 -13.66 -16.76
CA ASP A 44 -8.79 -14.80 -17.67
C ASP A 44 -8.28 -16.09 -16.99
N ALA A 45 -7.19 -16.00 -16.23
CA ALA A 45 -6.62 -17.13 -15.52
C ALA A 45 -7.52 -17.62 -14.37
N LEU A 46 -8.19 -16.71 -13.64
CA LEU A 46 -9.13 -17.08 -12.56
C LEU A 46 -10.34 -17.87 -13.06
N GLN A 47 -10.79 -17.66 -14.32
CA GLN A 47 -11.85 -18.46 -14.92
C GLN A 47 -11.44 -19.92 -15.14
N LEU A 48 -10.15 -20.18 -15.30
CA LEU A 48 -9.62 -21.51 -15.60
C LEU A 48 -9.12 -22.25 -14.37
N GLN A 49 -8.63 -21.52 -13.38
CA GLN A 49 -7.97 -22.09 -12.20
C GLN A 49 -8.48 -21.42 -10.92
N PRO A 50 -9.24 -22.13 -10.08
CA PRO A 50 -9.65 -21.63 -8.78
C PRO A 50 -8.44 -21.51 -7.83
N VAL A 51 -8.43 -20.44 -7.04
CA VAL A 51 -7.41 -20.17 -6.02
C VAL A 51 -8.07 -19.81 -4.69
N ASP A 52 -7.31 -19.87 -3.61
CA ASP A 52 -7.78 -19.52 -2.27
C ASP A 52 -7.69 -18.01 -2.01
N VAL A 53 -6.73 -17.33 -2.68
CA VAL A 53 -6.51 -15.90 -2.53
C VAL A 53 -5.78 -15.33 -3.75
N VAL A 54 -6.12 -14.10 -4.09
CA VAL A 54 -5.41 -13.29 -5.09
C VAL A 54 -4.51 -12.30 -4.35
N LEU A 55 -3.25 -12.25 -4.77
CA LEU A 55 -2.26 -11.24 -4.39
C LEU A 55 -1.98 -10.39 -5.62
N SER A 56 -2.44 -9.16 -5.66
CA SER A 56 -2.36 -8.31 -6.86
C SER A 56 -1.76 -6.96 -6.56
N ASP A 57 -0.85 -6.50 -7.42
CA ASP A 57 -0.51 -5.08 -7.48
C ASP A 57 -1.75 -4.26 -7.85
N ILE A 58 -1.79 -3.02 -7.34
CA ILE A 58 -2.82 -2.06 -7.74
C ILE A 58 -2.50 -1.47 -9.11
N ARG A 59 -1.23 -1.08 -9.33
CA ARG A 59 -0.84 -0.34 -10.54
C ARG A 59 -0.27 -1.27 -11.60
N MET A 60 -1.12 -1.76 -12.46
CA MET A 60 -0.74 -2.56 -13.63
C MET A 60 -1.21 -1.88 -14.91
N PRO A 61 -0.56 -2.13 -16.07
CA PRO A 61 -1.00 -1.61 -17.37
C PRO A 61 -2.35 -2.23 -17.77
N GLU A 62 -2.98 -1.69 -18.79
CA GLU A 62 -4.26 -2.12 -19.36
C GLU A 62 -5.39 -2.15 -18.33
N VAL A 63 -5.45 -3.16 -17.49
CA VAL A 63 -6.41 -3.31 -16.39
C VAL A 63 -5.68 -3.30 -15.06
N ASP A 64 -5.91 -2.26 -14.25
CA ASP A 64 -5.32 -2.15 -12.91
C ASP A 64 -6.00 -3.12 -11.90
N GLY A 65 -5.32 -3.38 -10.76
CA GLY A 65 -5.79 -4.35 -9.79
C GLY A 65 -7.14 -3.99 -9.14
N ILE A 66 -7.49 -2.72 -9.02
CA ILE A 66 -8.79 -2.28 -8.49
C ILE A 66 -9.89 -2.49 -9.53
N THR A 67 -9.61 -2.22 -10.79
CA THR A 67 -10.53 -2.46 -11.91
C THR A 67 -10.78 -3.96 -12.05
N ALA A 68 -9.74 -4.78 -12.08
CA ALA A 68 -9.86 -6.24 -12.11
C ALA A 68 -10.71 -6.78 -10.94
N LEU A 69 -10.48 -6.28 -9.73
CA LEU A 69 -11.27 -6.65 -8.57
C LEU A 69 -12.76 -6.29 -8.73
N ARG A 70 -13.06 -5.12 -9.29
CA ARG A 70 -14.43 -4.68 -9.52
C ARG A 70 -15.15 -5.61 -10.52
N GLU A 71 -14.48 -5.96 -11.61
CA GLU A 71 -14.99 -6.90 -12.61
C GLU A 71 -15.21 -8.30 -12.03
N LEU A 72 -14.29 -8.81 -11.18
CA LEU A 72 -14.50 -10.05 -10.43
C LEU A 72 -15.78 -10.02 -9.61
N ARG A 73 -16.02 -8.95 -8.87
CA ARG A 73 -17.21 -8.81 -8.01
C ARG A 73 -18.50 -8.69 -8.84
N GLU A 74 -18.46 -8.01 -9.98
CA GLU A 74 -19.57 -7.90 -10.94
C GLU A 74 -19.90 -9.26 -11.56
N ALA A 75 -18.87 -10.08 -11.85
CA ALA A 75 -19.05 -11.46 -12.30
C ALA A 75 -19.55 -12.42 -11.20
N GLY A 76 -19.70 -11.94 -9.96
CA GLY A 76 -20.15 -12.75 -8.82
C GLY A 76 -19.05 -13.55 -8.15
N ASP A 77 -17.81 -13.44 -8.60
CA ASP A 77 -16.66 -14.08 -7.97
C ASP A 77 -16.37 -13.45 -6.61
N ARG A 78 -16.18 -14.28 -5.60
CA ARG A 78 -15.92 -13.88 -4.20
C ARG A 78 -14.52 -14.26 -3.72
N THR A 79 -13.65 -14.71 -4.62
CA THR A 79 -12.26 -15.03 -4.31
C THR A 79 -11.62 -13.89 -3.50
N PRO A 80 -11.04 -14.17 -2.35
CA PRO A 80 -10.41 -13.14 -1.51
C PRO A 80 -9.26 -12.46 -2.25
N VAL A 81 -9.19 -11.12 -2.14
CA VAL A 81 -8.16 -10.32 -2.82
C VAL A 81 -7.41 -9.47 -1.79
N LEU A 82 -6.08 -9.64 -1.74
CA LEU A 82 -5.13 -8.79 -1.04
C LEU A 82 -4.41 -7.92 -2.07
N LEU A 83 -4.62 -6.61 -2.01
CA LEU A 83 -3.98 -5.67 -2.91
C LEU A 83 -2.62 -5.23 -2.34
N LEU A 84 -1.62 -5.17 -3.21
CA LEU A 84 -0.29 -4.65 -2.91
C LEU A 84 -0.09 -3.27 -3.51
N THR A 85 0.64 -2.43 -2.82
CA THR A 85 1.02 -1.11 -3.32
C THR A 85 2.40 -0.70 -2.83
N THR A 86 3.03 0.19 -3.56
CA THR A 86 4.28 0.85 -3.14
C THR A 86 4.03 2.11 -2.33
N PHE A 87 2.78 2.60 -2.26
CA PHE A 87 2.44 3.87 -1.62
C PHE A 87 1.22 3.73 -0.72
N ASP A 88 1.28 4.39 0.43
CA ASP A 88 0.14 4.58 1.33
C ASP A 88 -0.69 5.78 0.81
N ASP A 89 -1.60 5.50 -0.13
CA ASP A 89 -2.50 6.48 -0.73
C ASP A 89 -3.91 6.23 -0.20
N ALA A 90 -4.40 7.18 0.59
CA ALA A 90 -5.71 7.07 1.24
C ALA A 90 -6.87 6.95 0.22
N ASP A 91 -6.73 7.58 -0.95
CA ASP A 91 -7.75 7.50 -1.99
C ASP A 91 -7.76 6.12 -2.64
N LEU A 92 -6.58 5.50 -2.85
CA LEU A 92 -6.49 4.12 -3.33
C LEU A 92 -7.06 3.12 -2.32
N LEU A 93 -6.85 3.33 -1.03
CA LEU A 93 -7.46 2.51 0.04
C LEU A 93 -8.99 2.57 -0.01
N LEU A 94 -9.54 3.76 -0.21
CA LEU A 94 -10.99 3.94 -0.31
C LEU A 94 -11.53 3.20 -1.54
N HIS A 95 -10.93 3.39 -2.70
CA HIS A 95 -11.33 2.73 -3.94
C HIS A 95 -11.19 1.20 -3.87
N ALA A 96 -10.11 0.69 -3.27
CA ALA A 96 -9.91 -0.74 -3.03
C ALA A 96 -11.01 -1.33 -2.14
N ARG A 97 -11.37 -0.62 -1.08
CA ARG A 97 -12.49 -1.00 -0.19
C ARG A 97 -13.82 -1.00 -0.90
N GLU A 98 -14.13 0.04 -1.67
CA GLU A 98 -15.37 0.15 -2.44
C GLU A 98 -15.47 -0.93 -3.52
N ALA A 99 -14.34 -1.33 -4.11
CA ALA A 99 -14.26 -2.45 -5.03
C ALA A 99 -14.43 -3.82 -4.36
N GLY A 100 -14.40 -3.90 -3.04
CA GLY A 100 -14.60 -5.13 -2.28
C GLY A 100 -13.31 -5.93 -2.03
N ALA A 101 -12.16 -5.26 -1.89
CA ALA A 101 -10.93 -5.89 -1.42
C ALA A 101 -11.08 -6.37 0.03
N GLN A 102 -10.51 -7.53 0.36
CA GLN A 102 -10.42 -8.03 1.71
C GLN A 102 -9.21 -7.49 2.45
N GLY A 103 -8.18 -7.09 1.73
CA GLY A 103 -6.98 -6.54 2.34
C GLY A 103 -6.20 -5.63 1.42
N PHE A 104 -5.31 -4.89 2.05
CA PHE A 104 -4.41 -3.95 1.41
C PHE A 104 -3.08 -3.95 2.18
N MET A 105 -1.96 -3.98 1.48
CA MET A 105 -0.64 -4.06 2.09
C MET A 105 0.39 -3.30 1.26
N LEU A 106 1.42 -2.80 1.92
CA LEU A 106 2.59 -2.23 1.24
C LEU A 106 3.51 -3.35 0.74
N LYS A 107 4.11 -3.16 -0.45
CA LYS A 107 5.05 -4.13 -1.06
C LYS A 107 6.37 -4.29 -0.28
N ASP A 108 6.68 -3.36 0.62
CA ASP A 108 7.85 -3.40 1.51
C ASP A 108 7.57 -4.02 2.89
N ALA A 109 6.38 -4.60 3.06
CA ALA A 109 6.02 -5.32 4.28
C ALA A 109 6.97 -6.49 4.56
N ALA A 110 7.18 -6.80 5.84
CA ALA A 110 8.01 -7.93 6.22
C ALA A 110 7.38 -9.27 5.76
N PRO A 111 8.19 -10.28 5.37
CA PRO A 111 7.70 -11.58 4.92
C PRO A 111 6.68 -12.22 5.84
N GLU A 112 6.89 -12.13 7.15
CA GLU A 112 6.02 -12.70 8.17
C GLU A 112 4.66 -11.96 8.26
N GLU A 113 4.66 -10.67 7.93
CA GLU A 113 3.43 -9.87 7.87
C GLU A 113 2.62 -10.21 6.63
N LEU A 114 3.30 -10.37 5.49
CA LEU A 114 2.68 -10.78 4.24
C LEU A 114 2.04 -12.18 4.39
N GLU A 115 2.77 -13.16 4.95
CA GLU A 115 2.24 -14.49 5.22
C GLU A 115 0.97 -14.43 6.07
N ARG A 116 1.03 -13.71 7.18
CA ARG A 116 -0.09 -13.57 8.11
C ARG A 116 -1.31 -12.94 7.44
N ALA A 117 -1.08 -11.91 6.63
CA ALA A 117 -2.14 -11.23 5.90
C ALA A 117 -2.80 -12.16 4.87
N ILE A 118 -2.02 -12.87 4.07
CA ILE A 118 -2.52 -13.82 3.07
C ILE A 118 -3.37 -14.90 3.74
N ARG A 119 -2.87 -15.54 4.82
CA ARG A 119 -3.62 -16.59 5.52
C ARG A 119 -4.93 -16.09 6.11
N ARG A 120 -4.95 -14.90 6.69
CA ARG A 120 -6.15 -14.27 7.25
C ARG A 120 -7.17 -13.91 6.17
N VAL A 121 -6.71 -13.33 5.07
CA VAL A 121 -7.56 -12.99 3.93
C VAL A 121 -8.14 -14.25 3.29
N ALA A 122 -7.32 -15.30 3.10
CA ALA A 122 -7.79 -16.59 2.59
C ALA A 122 -8.82 -17.26 3.53
N ALA A 123 -8.72 -17.02 4.85
CA ALA A 123 -9.71 -17.46 5.83
C ALA A 123 -11.00 -16.61 5.85
N GLY A 124 -11.12 -15.63 4.97
CA GLY A 124 -12.29 -14.76 4.85
C GLY A 124 -12.28 -13.55 5.76
N GLU A 125 -11.17 -13.27 6.44
CA GLU A 125 -11.04 -12.05 7.23
C GLU A 125 -10.83 -10.81 6.32
N THR A 126 -11.29 -9.67 6.80
CA THR A 126 -11.10 -8.40 6.12
C THR A 126 -10.02 -7.59 6.84
N LEU A 127 -8.94 -7.29 6.13
CA LEU A 127 -7.80 -6.50 6.59
C LEU A 127 -7.80 -5.14 5.88
N LEU A 128 -8.67 -4.23 6.30
CA LEU A 128 -8.86 -2.92 5.65
C LEU A 128 -8.05 -1.78 6.32
N ALA A 129 -7.26 -2.07 7.31
CA ALA A 129 -6.27 -1.13 7.81
C ALA A 129 -4.94 -1.38 7.11
N PRO A 130 -4.17 -0.34 6.72
CA PRO A 130 -2.79 -0.56 6.28
C PRO A 130 -2.05 -1.32 7.38
N VAL A 131 -1.64 -2.55 7.05
CA VAL A 131 -0.90 -3.39 7.99
C VAL A 131 0.52 -2.88 8.05
N SER A 132 0.78 -1.63 8.39
CA SER A 132 2.12 -1.20 8.78
C SER A 132 2.35 0.29 9.01
N THR A 133 1.50 0.97 9.76
CA THR A 133 2.05 2.15 10.43
C THR A 133 2.65 1.79 11.81
N GLU A 134 2.34 0.62 12.36
CA GLU A 134 2.85 0.21 13.66
C GLU A 134 4.32 -0.28 13.68
N PRO A 135 4.85 -1.05 12.71
CA PRO A 135 6.26 -1.44 12.75
C PRO A 135 7.21 -0.27 12.50
N VAL A 136 6.81 0.70 11.65
CA VAL A 136 7.59 1.92 11.45
C VAL A 136 7.57 2.76 12.74
N ARG A 137 6.43 2.87 13.40
CA ARG A 137 6.32 3.52 14.73
C ARG A 137 7.10 2.77 15.81
N ALA A 138 7.17 1.44 15.78
CA ALA A 138 7.90 0.64 16.76
C ALA A 138 9.43 0.65 16.54
N ARG A 139 9.90 0.72 15.29
CA ARG A 139 11.33 0.80 14.97
C ARG A 139 11.94 2.17 15.22
N TYR A 140 11.12 3.23 15.17
CA TYR A 140 11.54 4.61 15.42
C TYR A 140 10.94 5.16 16.73
N ARG A 141 10.88 4.35 17.80
CA ARG A 141 10.67 4.89 19.14
C ARG A 141 11.90 5.67 19.56
N PHE A 142 11.98 6.91 19.12
CA PHE A 142 12.74 7.90 19.84
C PHE A 142 11.94 8.23 21.10
N HIS A 143 12.54 7.98 22.25
CA HIS A 143 12.07 8.52 23.51
C HIS A 143 12.28 10.04 23.46
N ASP A 144 11.23 10.75 23.16
CA ASP A 144 11.21 12.20 23.36
C ASP A 144 9.85 12.51 24.01
N ASP A 145 9.94 12.86 25.30
CA ASP A 145 8.79 13.24 26.15
C ASP A 145 8.29 14.66 25.84
N ASN A 146 8.41 15.11 24.60
CA ASN A 146 7.98 16.45 24.20
C ASN A 146 6.55 16.43 23.65
N PRO A 147 5.66 17.33 24.13
CA PRO A 147 4.28 17.45 23.65
C PRO A 147 4.22 17.85 22.17
N PRO A 148 3.06 17.69 21.49
CA PRO A 148 2.92 17.97 20.06
C PRO A 148 3.40 19.39 19.76
N HIS A 149 4.23 19.52 18.71
CA HIS A 149 4.82 20.80 18.34
C HIS A 149 3.76 21.80 17.87
N ASP A 150 3.48 22.77 18.71
CA ASP A 150 2.62 23.97 18.46
C ASP A 150 3.19 24.91 17.37
N GLY A 151 3.96 24.41 16.42
CA GLY A 151 4.66 25.22 15.43
C GLY A 151 4.23 25.03 13.97
N PHE A 152 3.31 24.08 13.67
CA PHE A 152 2.87 23.83 12.30
C PHE A 152 1.43 24.28 12.07
N GLY A 153 1.24 25.13 11.05
CA GLY A 153 -0.11 25.52 10.63
C GLY A 153 -0.82 24.38 9.88
N GLU A 154 -2.15 24.45 9.80
CA GLU A 154 -2.99 23.44 9.14
C GLU A 154 -2.54 23.13 7.69
N ARG A 155 -2.10 24.17 6.94
CA ARG A 155 -1.57 24.00 5.58
C ARG A 155 -0.23 23.27 5.54
N GLU A 156 0.64 23.51 6.50
CA GLU A 156 1.93 22.81 6.60
C GLU A 156 1.72 21.35 6.94
N VAL A 157 0.77 21.05 7.82
CA VAL A 157 0.38 19.65 8.15
C VAL A 157 -0.24 18.96 6.94
N ALA A 158 -1.13 19.65 6.18
CA ALA A 158 -1.70 19.09 4.96
C ALA A 158 -0.63 18.79 3.91
N ILE A 159 0.34 19.69 3.72
CA ILE A 159 1.47 19.48 2.81
C ILE A 159 2.36 18.33 3.29
N LEU A 160 2.65 18.24 4.61
CA LEU A 160 3.41 17.13 5.17
C LEU A 160 2.76 15.77 4.93
N ARG A 161 1.44 15.67 5.07
CA ARG A 161 0.69 14.44 4.76
C ARG A 161 0.81 14.05 3.30
N LEU A 162 0.69 15.02 2.39
CA LEU A 162 0.86 14.79 0.96
C LEU A 162 2.33 14.45 0.61
N LEU A 163 3.31 15.05 1.28
CA LEU A 163 4.72 14.68 1.16
C LEU A 163 4.95 13.24 1.64
N ALA A 164 4.31 12.82 2.71
CA ALA A 164 4.35 11.46 3.22
C ALA A 164 3.72 10.47 2.23
N GLY A 165 2.66 10.87 1.53
CA GLY A 165 2.07 10.13 0.41
C GLY A 165 2.90 10.14 -0.89
N GLY A 166 4.12 10.70 -0.88
CA GLY A 166 5.00 10.68 -2.06
C GLY A 166 4.68 11.72 -3.14
N TYR A 167 3.68 12.58 -2.95
CA TYR A 167 3.25 13.57 -3.95
C TYR A 167 4.36 14.57 -4.28
N SER A 168 4.56 14.83 -5.57
CA SER A 168 5.43 15.91 -6.05
C SER A 168 4.85 17.29 -5.73
N ASN A 169 5.68 18.34 -5.71
CA ASN A 169 5.19 19.70 -5.46
C ASN A 169 4.10 20.13 -6.46
N LYS A 170 4.14 19.64 -7.70
CA LYS A 170 3.14 19.91 -8.73
C LYS A 170 1.79 19.24 -8.41
N GLU A 171 1.82 18.01 -7.89
CA GLU A 171 0.62 17.27 -7.48
C GLU A 171 0.01 17.88 -6.22
N ILE A 172 0.86 18.22 -5.23
CA ILE A 172 0.43 18.95 -4.01
C ILE A 172 -0.21 20.28 -4.37
N ALA A 173 0.38 21.02 -5.31
CA ALA A 173 -0.15 22.29 -5.78
C ALA A 173 -1.57 22.14 -6.37
N ARG A 174 -1.77 21.09 -7.17
CA ARG A 174 -3.10 20.77 -7.73
C ARG A 174 -4.09 20.37 -6.65
N SER A 175 -3.70 19.50 -5.73
CA SER A 175 -4.57 18.99 -4.65
C SER A 175 -5.01 20.08 -3.68
N LEU A 176 -4.16 21.08 -3.42
CA LEU A 176 -4.44 22.16 -2.47
C LEU A 176 -4.86 23.47 -3.15
N PHE A 177 -5.04 23.46 -4.48
CA PHE A 177 -5.36 24.66 -5.28
C PHE A 177 -4.36 25.81 -5.07
N LEU A 178 -3.05 25.47 -5.05
CA LEU A 178 -1.94 26.41 -4.86
C LEU A 178 -1.08 26.51 -6.13
N ALA A 179 -0.28 27.56 -6.22
CA ALA A 179 0.80 27.59 -7.20
C ALA A 179 1.98 26.67 -6.77
N GLU A 180 2.65 26.02 -7.71
CA GLU A 180 3.77 25.11 -7.42
C GLU A 180 4.89 25.83 -6.65
N GLY A 181 5.16 27.12 -6.98
CA GLY A 181 6.12 27.94 -6.25
C GLY A 181 5.73 28.15 -4.78
N THR A 182 4.44 28.27 -4.50
CA THR A 182 3.92 28.39 -3.13
C THR A 182 4.16 27.11 -2.34
N VAL A 183 3.90 25.94 -2.94
CA VAL A 183 4.18 24.64 -2.32
C VAL A 183 5.68 24.48 -2.05
N LYS A 184 6.54 24.86 -2.99
CA LYS A 184 7.99 24.83 -2.81
C LYS A 184 8.44 25.64 -1.61
N ASN A 185 7.85 26.83 -1.41
CA ASN A 185 8.14 27.68 -0.25
C ASN A 185 7.69 27.01 1.08
N TYR A 186 6.48 26.43 1.10
CA TYR A 186 6.02 25.68 2.27
C TYR A 186 6.91 24.52 2.59
N VAL A 187 7.32 23.74 1.58
CA VAL A 187 8.25 22.61 1.78
C VAL A 187 9.57 23.08 2.38
N SER A 188 10.13 24.19 1.86
CA SER A 188 11.36 24.78 2.43
C SER A 188 11.18 25.16 3.90
N THR A 189 10.10 25.86 4.23
CA THR A 189 9.79 26.24 5.61
C THR A 189 9.63 25.03 6.54
N ILE A 190 8.95 23.99 6.04
CA ILE A 190 8.77 22.72 6.78
C ILE A 190 10.12 22.05 7.06
N LEU A 191 11.01 21.98 6.05
CA LEU A 191 12.34 21.43 6.19
C LEU A 191 13.16 22.19 7.24
N ASP A 192 13.09 23.53 7.22
CA ASP A 192 13.77 24.40 8.19
C ASP A 192 13.22 24.19 9.61
N LYS A 193 11.88 24.16 9.77
CA LYS A 193 11.24 23.92 11.07
C LYS A 193 11.60 22.55 11.65
N LEU A 194 11.71 21.54 10.79
CA LEU A 194 12.08 20.19 11.20
C LEU A 194 13.61 20.00 11.32
N GLY A 195 14.41 21.00 10.93
CA GLY A 195 15.88 20.89 10.93
C GLY A 195 16.39 19.75 10.05
N THR A 196 15.75 19.54 8.90
CA THR A 196 16.08 18.48 7.94
C THR A 196 16.51 19.07 6.61
N ARG A 197 17.31 18.32 5.83
CA ARG A 197 17.83 18.79 4.54
C ARG A 197 17.10 18.19 3.34
N ASP A 198 16.28 17.17 3.56
CA ASP A 198 15.54 16.50 2.50
C ASP A 198 14.13 16.12 2.94
N ARG A 199 13.24 15.93 1.96
CA ARG A 199 11.82 15.66 2.17
C ARG A 199 11.56 14.33 2.89
N THR A 200 12.36 13.31 2.62
CA THR A 200 12.20 11.98 3.23
C THR A 200 12.47 12.04 4.72
N ARG A 201 13.55 12.70 5.13
CA ARG A 201 13.85 12.91 6.53
C ARG A 201 12.84 13.80 7.23
N ALA A 202 12.29 14.80 6.52
CA ALA A 202 11.23 15.66 7.06
C ALA A 202 9.97 14.84 7.38
N VAL A 203 9.54 13.98 6.47
CA VAL A 203 8.39 13.09 6.67
C VAL A 203 8.63 12.16 7.84
N LEU A 204 9.78 11.46 7.87
CA LEU A 204 10.12 10.56 8.99
C LEU A 204 10.11 11.30 10.34
N LYS A 205 10.67 12.52 10.38
CA LYS A 205 10.69 13.32 11.60
C LYS A 205 9.30 13.81 12.00
N ALA A 206 8.47 14.20 11.03
CA ALA A 206 7.08 14.61 11.29
C ALA A 206 6.23 13.47 11.86
N ILE A 207 6.39 12.25 11.35
CA ILE A 207 5.75 11.05 11.88
C ILE A 207 6.25 10.77 13.31
N THR A 208 7.56 10.85 13.54
CA THR A 208 8.18 10.60 14.86
C THR A 208 7.67 11.60 15.91
N LEU A 209 7.54 12.86 15.53
CA LEU A 209 7.05 13.95 16.39
C LEU A 209 5.51 14.01 16.47
N ARG A 210 4.80 13.08 15.83
CA ARG A 210 3.32 13.01 15.78
C ARG A 210 2.65 14.28 15.23
N ILE A 211 3.30 14.93 14.27
CA ILE A 211 2.75 16.07 13.55
C ILE A 211 1.75 15.59 12.49
N ILE A 212 2.04 14.42 11.91
CA ILE A 212 1.19 13.71 10.92
C ILE A 212 1.06 12.24 11.26
#